data_8c2a1b428a00e2159988970e7c17627b
#
_entry.id   8c2a1b428a00e2159988970e7c17627b
#
_cell.length_a   1.000
_cell.length_b   1.000
_cell.length_c   1.000
_cell.angle_alpha   90.00
_cell.angle_beta   90.00
_cell.angle_gamma   90.00
#
_symmetry.space_group_name_H-M   'P 1'
#
loop_
_entity.id
_entity.type
_entity.pdbx_description
1 polymer ?
#
loop_
_entity_poly.entity_id
_entity_poly.type
_entity_poly.pdbx_seq_one_letter_code
_entity_poly.pdbx_strand_id
1 'polypeptide(L)'
;MLFILAKGFDPRMCLGLEKLLNAGGNGKCDAVLIEFSEGTSSPSNAYWQLVDKNVAKLEKLMGQRGTIASRPIKTHSKEGHRIASRSASNLFKDINEFAGYTDIVLDISATPRAVYMPLIAKILHLLDKTPRNSLGAQLNFHLFVWEDSDLDRDIRDEGVEESAVYVHPYGGAMDREATAGQPKVWIPLLGEGQRPQLERIHALVVPDEICPVLPSPALNPRRGDNLVVEYHDLLFDRLRVEPRNFIYCSERNPFEAYRQITRAIRGYRNSLSPLGGSKFVLSALSSKLLSVGALLVAYDFKATNIDIGIAHVECHGYYLNETVQETRPQCRGELFGLWLAGEWDDRD
;
A
#
# COMPACT_ATOMS: atom_id res chain seq x y z
N MET A 1 8.79 15.76 14.81
CA MET A 1 8.38 14.86 13.74
C MET A 1 8.48 13.41 14.22
N LEU A 2 7.53 12.58 13.87
CA LEU A 2 7.58 11.11 14.04
C LEU A 2 7.80 10.47 12.69
N PHE A 3 8.89 9.69 12.53
CA PHE A 3 9.19 8.96 11.29
C PHE A 3 8.94 7.46 11.49
N ILE A 4 8.02 6.88 10.72
CA ILE A 4 7.59 5.49 10.83
C ILE A 4 8.12 4.74 9.61
N LEU A 5 8.85 3.64 9.83
CA LEU A 5 9.43 2.83 8.76
C LEU A 5 9.47 1.35 9.14
N ALA A 6 9.58 0.49 8.14
CA ALA A 6 9.67 -0.96 8.34
C ALA A 6 11.12 -1.42 8.50
N LYS A 7 11.39 -2.31 9.45
CA LYS A 7 12.67 -3.03 9.60
C LYS A 7 12.74 -4.13 8.55
N GLY A 8 13.76 -4.11 7.71
CA GLY A 8 13.92 -5.10 6.66
C GLY A 8 15.27 -5.04 5.96
N PHE A 9 15.50 -5.99 5.08
CA PHE A 9 16.70 -6.10 4.27
C PHE A 9 16.69 -5.17 3.04
N ASP A 10 15.53 -4.63 2.67
CA ASP A 10 15.38 -3.73 1.53
C ASP A 10 16.28 -2.49 1.70
N PRO A 11 17.17 -2.18 0.75
CA PRO A 11 18.07 -1.06 0.85
C PRO A 11 17.37 0.30 0.88
N ARG A 12 16.10 0.36 0.47
CA ARG A 12 15.26 1.58 0.53
C ARG A 12 14.85 1.98 1.94
N MET A 13 15.02 1.08 2.94
CA MET A 13 14.55 1.29 4.32
C MET A 13 14.85 2.67 4.89
N CYS A 14 16.05 3.21 4.62
CA CYS A 14 16.51 4.48 5.20
C CYS A 14 16.56 5.65 4.20
N LEU A 15 16.26 5.40 2.91
CA LEU A 15 16.48 6.42 1.86
C LEU A 15 15.59 7.65 2.02
N GLY A 16 14.32 7.45 2.41
CA GLY A 16 13.39 8.53 2.66
C GLY A 16 13.87 9.46 3.76
N LEU A 17 14.28 8.90 4.91
CA LEU A 17 14.83 9.68 6.02
C LEU A 17 16.14 10.38 5.64
N GLU A 18 17.06 9.68 4.99
CA GLU A 18 18.33 10.24 4.53
C GLU A 18 18.10 11.45 3.60
N LYS A 19 17.17 11.33 2.65
CA LYS A 19 16.84 12.40 1.72
C LYS A 19 16.24 13.60 2.44
N LEU A 20 15.33 13.35 3.39
CA LEU A 20 14.71 14.39 4.21
C LEU A 20 15.75 15.17 5.04
N LEU A 21 16.67 14.46 5.70
CA LEU A 21 17.71 15.08 6.51
C LEU A 21 18.70 15.88 5.64
N ASN A 22 19.06 15.37 4.46
CA ASN A 22 19.92 16.07 3.50
C ASN A 22 19.25 17.32 2.90
N ALA A 23 17.91 17.37 2.86
CA ALA A 23 17.16 18.52 2.41
C ALA A 23 17.04 19.63 3.49
N GLY A 24 17.69 19.48 4.64
CA GLY A 24 17.69 20.49 5.71
C GLY A 24 16.80 20.17 6.90
N GLY A 25 16.28 18.95 7.01
CA GLY A 25 15.48 18.48 8.16
C GLY A 25 16.30 18.38 9.44
N ASN A 26 16.51 19.49 10.16
CA ASN A 26 17.37 19.55 11.37
C ASN A 26 16.59 19.49 12.70
N GLY A 27 15.28 19.36 12.65
CA GLY A 27 14.42 19.31 13.84
C GLY A 27 14.54 17.98 14.61
N LYS A 28 13.91 17.95 15.79
CA LYS A 28 13.74 16.71 16.57
C LYS A 28 12.93 15.69 15.76
N CYS A 29 13.43 14.47 15.73
CA CYS A 29 12.83 13.36 14.98
C CYS A 29 12.92 12.11 15.83
N ASP A 30 11.79 11.54 16.23
CA ASP A 30 11.74 10.19 16.75
C ASP A 30 11.37 9.22 15.65
N ALA A 31 11.87 7.98 15.73
CA ALA A 31 11.59 6.94 14.76
C ALA A 31 10.81 5.79 15.41
N VAL A 32 9.81 5.27 14.70
CA VAL A 32 9.15 4.00 14.99
C VAL A 32 9.56 2.98 13.95
N LEU A 33 10.27 1.95 14.38
CA LEU A 33 10.72 0.84 13.58
C LEU A 33 9.73 -0.32 13.69
N ILE A 34 9.01 -0.61 12.61
CA ILE A 34 8.05 -1.72 12.55
C ILE A 34 8.82 -3.01 12.34
N GLU A 35 8.73 -3.94 13.28
CA GLU A 35 9.37 -5.26 13.21
C GLU A 35 8.35 -6.34 12.82
N PHE A 36 8.67 -7.14 11.81
CA PHE A 36 7.82 -8.23 11.37
C PHE A 36 8.23 -9.53 12.04
N SER A 37 7.27 -10.22 12.64
CA SER A 37 7.45 -11.58 13.14
C SER A 37 6.89 -12.56 12.10
N GLU A 38 7.71 -12.89 11.10
CA GLU A 38 7.35 -13.77 9.98
C GLU A 38 7.54 -15.26 10.26
N GLY A 39 8.01 -15.60 11.46
CA GLY A 39 8.33 -16.98 11.84
C GLY A 39 9.74 -17.41 11.39
N THR A 40 10.14 -18.62 11.84
CA THR A 40 11.51 -19.14 11.59
C THR A 40 11.75 -19.63 10.17
N SER A 41 10.69 -19.88 9.41
CA SER A 41 10.74 -20.39 8.02
C SER A 41 10.71 -19.27 6.97
N SER A 42 10.64 -18.01 7.37
CA SER A 42 10.65 -16.91 6.39
C SER A 42 11.98 -16.82 5.66
N PRO A 43 11.99 -16.71 4.31
CA PRO A 43 13.21 -16.54 3.54
C PRO A 43 13.92 -15.23 3.89
N SER A 44 13.20 -14.22 4.36
CA SER A 44 13.75 -12.95 4.84
C SER A 44 14.79 -13.12 5.94
N ASN A 45 14.72 -14.23 6.71
CA ASN A 45 15.70 -14.54 7.77
C ASN A 45 17.12 -14.76 7.23
N ALA A 46 17.28 -15.16 5.97
CA ALA A 46 18.60 -15.31 5.34
C ALA A 46 19.34 -13.97 5.20
N TYR A 47 18.63 -12.85 5.24
CA TYR A 47 19.16 -11.50 5.00
C TYR A 47 19.45 -10.71 6.28
N TRP A 48 19.58 -11.36 7.43
CA TRP A 48 19.79 -10.70 8.72
C TRP A 48 20.97 -9.69 8.72
N GLN A 49 22.07 -9.98 8.00
CA GLN A 49 23.21 -9.06 7.88
C GLN A 49 22.85 -7.75 7.16
N LEU A 50 21.97 -7.81 6.17
CA LEU A 50 21.47 -6.61 5.49
C LEU A 50 20.50 -5.83 6.39
N VAL A 51 19.69 -6.52 7.16
CA VAL A 51 18.80 -5.92 8.17
C VAL A 51 19.62 -5.16 9.20
N ASP A 52 20.64 -5.80 9.80
CA ASP A 52 21.52 -5.16 10.80
C ASP A 52 22.24 -3.94 10.24
N LYS A 53 22.69 -4.02 8.99
CA LYS A 53 23.34 -2.90 8.31
C LYS A 53 22.36 -1.73 8.08
N ASN A 54 21.11 -2.01 7.71
CA ASN A 54 20.09 -0.99 7.55
C ASN A 54 19.74 -0.36 8.90
N VAL A 55 19.64 -1.15 9.98
CA VAL A 55 19.42 -0.65 11.34
C VAL A 55 20.60 0.24 11.80
N ALA A 56 21.84 -0.20 11.61
CA ALA A 56 23.01 0.61 11.94
C ALA A 56 23.06 1.93 11.14
N LYS A 57 22.62 1.90 9.87
CA LYS A 57 22.44 3.13 9.06
C LYS A 57 21.38 4.05 9.66
N LEU A 58 20.24 3.51 10.08
CA LEU A 58 19.18 4.27 10.73
C LEU A 58 19.69 4.94 12.02
N GLU A 59 20.36 4.18 12.89
CA GLU A 59 20.94 4.70 14.13
C GLU A 59 21.92 5.86 13.87
N LYS A 60 22.77 5.71 12.85
CA LYS A 60 23.69 6.77 12.42
C LYS A 60 22.97 8.02 11.91
N LEU A 61 21.90 7.86 11.13
CA LEU A 61 21.11 8.98 10.61
C LEU A 61 20.35 9.69 11.73
N MET A 62 19.81 8.95 12.68
CA MET A 62 19.10 9.50 13.84
C MET A 62 20.06 10.24 14.76
N GLY A 63 21.23 9.68 15.09
CA GLY A 63 22.22 10.33 15.93
C GLY A 63 21.64 10.81 17.26
N GLN A 64 21.73 12.13 17.53
CA GLN A 64 21.17 12.75 18.74
C GLN A 64 19.82 13.47 18.49
N ARG A 65 19.16 13.24 17.33
CA ARG A 65 17.93 13.94 16.96
C ARG A 65 16.70 13.48 17.74
N GLY A 66 16.70 12.24 18.21
CA GLY A 66 15.59 11.64 18.96
C GLY A 66 15.82 10.17 19.25
N THR A 67 14.74 9.46 19.54
CA THR A 67 14.76 8.05 19.95
C THR A 67 14.29 7.13 18.81
N ILE A 68 14.70 5.87 18.87
CA ILE A 68 14.19 4.81 18.00
C ILE A 68 13.41 3.83 18.87
N ALA A 69 12.11 3.69 18.62
CA ALA A 69 11.26 2.72 19.30
C ALA A 69 10.86 1.60 18.35
N SER A 70 11.11 0.34 18.72
CA SER A 70 10.65 -0.81 17.95
C SER A 70 9.20 -1.18 18.32
N ARG A 71 8.37 -1.46 17.30
CA ARG A 71 7.00 -1.95 17.45
C ARG A 71 6.80 -3.24 16.65
N PRO A 72 6.56 -4.36 17.33
CA PRO A 72 6.39 -5.64 16.66
C PRO A 72 4.99 -5.77 16.04
N ILE A 73 4.94 -6.31 14.81
CA ILE A 73 3.74 -6.77 14.14
C ILE A 73 3.79 -8.27 14.00
N LYS A 74 2.75 -8.95 14.49
CA LYS A 74 2.56 -10.38 14.25
C LYS A 74 1.99 -10.58 12.85
N THR A 75 2.66 -11.41 12.07
CA THR A 75 2.18 -11.77 10.72
C THR A 75 1.24 -12.98 10.76
N HIS A 76 1.40 -13.87 11.77
CA HIS A 76 0.58 -15.05 11.95
C HIS A 76 -0.01 -15.13 13.35
N SER A 77 -1.20 -15.73 13.48
CA SER A 77 -1.78 -16.15 14.75
C SER A 77 -1.10 -17.42 15.25
N LYS A 78 -1.44 -17.86 16.46
CA LYS A 78 -0.95 -19.12 17.01
C LYS A 78 -1.44 -20.34 16.21
N GLU A 79 -2.57 -20.21 15.56
CA GLU A 79 -3.21 -21.23 14.71
C GLU A 79 -2.71 -21.18 13.24
N GLY A 80 -1.73 -20.31 12.93
CA GLY A 80 -1.14 -20.18 11.60
C GLY A 80 -1.89 -19.25 10.63
N HIS A 81 -3.00 -18.63 11.06
CA HIS A 81 -3.72 -17.68 10.20
C HIS A 81 -2.96 -16.37 10.02
N ARG A 82 -2.98 -15.81 8.82
CA ARG A 82 -2.41 -14.52 8.52
C ARG A 82 -3.17 -13.39 9.23
N ILE A 83 -2.46 -12.58 10.00
CA ILE A 83 -3.02 -11.47 10.79
C ILE A 83 -2.25 -10.16 10.64
N ALA A 84 -1.31 -10.06 9.69
CA ALA A 84 -0.47 -8.90 9.49
C ALA A 84 -1.29 -7.61 9.34
N SER A 85 -2.32 -7.64 8.50
CA SER A 85 -3.22 -6.53 8.24
C SER A 85 -3.95 -6.03 9.50
N ARG A 86 -4.49 -6.97 10.32
CA ARG A 86 -5.12 -6.65 11.61
C ARG A 86 -4.10 -6.13 12.64
N SER A 87 -2.91 -6.73 12.69
CA SER A 87 -1.83 -6.28 13.58
C SER A 87 -1.40 -4.86 13.24
N ALA A 88 -1.25 -4.54 11.97
CA ALA A 88 -0.89 -3.21 11.49
C ALA A 88 -1.95 -2.15 11.85
N SER A 89 -3.25 -2.48 11.72
CA SER A 89 -4.35 -1.59 12.13
C SER A 89 -4.34 -1.27 13.63
N ASN A 90 -3.72 -2.11 14.45
CA ASN A 90 -3.65 -1.95 15.90
C ASN A 90 -2.28 -1.40 16.38
N LEU A 91 -1.39 -1.03 15.47
CA LEU A 91 -0.04 -0.55 15.81
C LEU A 91 -0.10 0.76 16.62
N PHE A 92 -1.03 1.65 16.24
CA PHE A 92 -1.36 2.87 16.97
C PHE A 92 -2.80 2.79 17.47
N LYS A 93 -3.00 2.99 18.78
CA LYS A 93 -4.33 2.81 19.40
C LYS A 93 -5.17 4.06 19.27
N ASP A 94 -4.59 5.20 19.64
CA ASP A 94 -5.27 6.49 19.67
C ASP A 94 -4.35 7.64 19.26
N ILE A 95 -4.92 8.83 19.13
CA ILE A 95 -4.24 10.04 18.66
C ILE A 95 -3.19 10.56 19.67
N ASN A 96 -3.28 10.21 20.96
CA ASN A 96 -2.35 10.67 21.97
C ASN A 96 -0.93 10.13 21.74
N GLU A 97 -0.80 9.05 20.99
CA GLU A 97 0.51 8.52 20.58
C GLU A 97 1.26 9.50 19.64
N PHE A 98 0.56 10.45 19.06
CA PHE A 98 1.12 11.51 18.21
C PHE A 98 1.17 12.89 18.91
N ALA A 99 0.78 12.95 20.18
CA ALA A 99 0.58 14.21 20.91
C ALA A 99 1.81 15.14 20.96
N GLY A 100 3.01 14.57 20.92
CA GLY A 100 4.27 15.32 20.98
C GLY A 100 4.81 15.77 19.61
N TYR A 101 4.09 15.51 18.53
CA TYR A 101 4.56 15.75 17.17
C TYR A 101 3.66 16.74 16.42
N THR A 102 4.20 17.39 15.40
CA THR A 102 3.47 18.19 14.41
C THR A 102 3.33 17.44 13.09
N ASP A 103 4.32 16.60 12.80
CA ASP A 103 4.40 15.87 11.53
C ASP A 103 4.60 14.39 11.79
N ILE A 104 3.81 13.58 11.07
CA ILE A 104 3.89 12.13 11.01
C ILE A 104 4.32 11.78 9.61
N VAL A 105 5.45 11.10 9.45
CA VAL A 105 5.95 10.60 8.17
C VAL A 105 5.92 9.08 8.20
N LEU A 106 5.17 8.44 7.30
CA LEU A 106 5.18 7.01 7.11
C LEU A 106 5.93 6.69 5.82
N ASP A 107 7.09 6.04 5.94
CA ASP A 107 7.84 5.55 4.78
C ASP A 107 7.41 4.12 4.46
N ILE A 108 6.77 3.95 3.30
CA ILE A 108 6.30 2.64 2.83
C ILE A 108 7.24 2.00 1.82
N SER A 109 8.40 2.59 1.53
CA SER A 109 9.35 2.12 0.51
C SER A 109 9.73 0.65 0.69
N ALA A 110 9.99 0.24 1.95
CA ALA A 110 10.34 -1.12 2.34
C ALA A 110 9.20 -1.87 3.06
N THR A 111 7.96 -1.37 3.02
CA THR A 111 6.84 -1.93 3.79
C THR A 111 5.93 -2.78 2.90
N PRO A 112 5.53 -4.01 3.31
CA PRO A 112 4.57 -4.84 2.60
C PRO A 112 3.16 -4.23 2.52
N ARG A 113 2.41 -4.54 1.43
CA ARG A 113 1.04 -4.04 1.23
C ARG A 113 0.08 -4.39 2.37
N ALA A 114 0.14 -5.62 2.86
CA ALA A 114 -0.67 -6.09 3.98
C ALA A 114 -0.47 -5.27 5.28
N VAL A 115 0.61 -4.49 5.36
CA VAL A 115 0.95 -3.66 6.52
C VAL A 115 0.69 -2.19 6.26
N TYR A 116 1.21 -1.63 5.15
CA TYR A 116 1.07 -0.18 4.95
C TYR A 116 -0.37 0.26 4.66
N MET A 117 -1.18 -0.54 3.96
CA MET A 117 -2.56 -0.16 3.65
C MET A 117 -3.42 0.04 4.91
N PRO A 118 -3.51 -0.95 5.83
CA PRO A 118 -4.27 -0.75 7.06
C PRO A 118 -3.66 0.30 7.98
N LEU A 119 -2.34 0.49 7.93
CA LEU A 119 -1.66 1.51 8.75
C LEU A 119 -1.98 2.94 8.27
N ILE A 120 -1.92 3.20 6.96
CA ILE A 120 -2.35 4.48 6.37
C ILE A 120 -3.80 4.76 6.75
N ALA A 121 -4.70 3.78 6.53
CA ALA A 121 -6.11 3.93 6.88
C ALA A 121 -6.34 4.22 8.37
N LYS A 122 -5.56 3.58 9.25
CA LYS A 122 -5.64 3.82 10.70
C LYS A 122 -5.19 5.23 11.07
N ILE A 123 -4.05 5.69 10.53
CA ILE A 123 -3.55 7.04 10.81
C ILE A 123 -4.55 8.09 10.31
N LEU A 124 -5.03 7.98 9.07
CA LEU A 124 -6.06 8.88 8.53
C LEU A 124 -7.30 8.91 9.42
N HIS A 125 -7.81 7.74 9.84
CA HIS A 125 -8.97 7.65 10.72
C HIS A 125 -8.77 8.32 12.09
N LEU A 126 -7.56 8.24 12.65
CA LEU A 126 -7.24 8.94 13.91
C LEU A 126 -7.23 10.45 13.70
N LEU A 127 -6.66 10.91 12.58
CA LEU A 127 -6.59 12.34 12.24
C LEU A 127 -7.96 12.94 11.89
N ASP A 128 -8.82 12.21 11.19
CA ASP A 128 -10.19 12.66 10.87
C ASP A 128 -11.02 12.88 12.13
N LYS A 129 -10.80 12.07 13.17
CA LYS A 129 -11.49 12.21 14.45
C LYS A 129 -10.93 13.35 15.31
N THR A 130 -9.62 13.53 15.26
CA THR A 130 -8.91 14.49 16.12
C THR A 130 -7.70 15.03 15.36
N PRO A 131 -7.90 16.08 14.55
CA PRO A 131 -6.84 16.58 13.65
C PRO A 131 -5.74 17.34 14.37
N ARG A 132 -5.94 17.67 15.67
CA ARG A 132 -4.97 18.45 16.45
C ARG A 132 -4.33 17.61 17.55
N ASN A 133 -3.06 17.89 17.83
CA ASN A 133 -2.33 17.28 18.94
C ASN A 133 -2.76 17.89 20.30
N SER A 134 -2.19 17.39 21.40
CA SER A 134 -2.47 17.89 22.76
C SER A 134 -2.08 19.35 22.99
N LEU A 135 -1.25 19.93 22.14
CA LEU A 135 -0.84 21.33 22.17
C LEU A 135 -1.70 22.23 21.27
N GLY A 136 -2.75 21.66 20.65
CA GLY A 136 -3.64 22.37 19.73
C GLY A 136 -3.09 22.56 18.32
N ALA A 137 -1.86 22.09 18.03
CA ALA A 137 -1.28 22.17 16.69
C ALA A 137 -1.90 21.11 15.77
N GLN A 138 -2.13 21.48 14.52
CA GLN A 138 -2.57 20.58 13.47
C GLN A 138 -1.49 19.50 13.23
N LEU A 139 -1.95 18.26 13.06
CA LEU A 139 -1.08 17.15 12.73
C LEU A 139 -1.03 16.99 11.20
N ASN A 140 0.17 17.05 10.65
CA ASN A 140 0.43 16.75 9.24
C ASN A 140 0.77 15.28 9.06
N PHE A 141 0.21 14.65 8.03
CA PHE A 141 0.53 13.28 7.67
C PHE A 141 1.11 13.20 6.26
N HIS A 142 2.36 12.78 6.20
CA HIS A 142 3.13 12.60 4.98
C HIS A 142 3.40 11.12 4.74
N LEU A 143 3.27 10.71 3.49
CA LEU A 143 3.63 9.36 3.04
C LEU A 143 4.85 9.45 2.14
N PHE A 144 5.90 8.68 2.45
CA PHE A 144 7.09 8.58 1.61
C PHE A 144 7.10 7.26 0.86
N VAL A 145 7.41 7.33 -0.43
CA VAL A 145 7.51 6.19 -1.34
C VAL A 145 8.76 6.36 -2.20
N TRP A 146 9.73 5.49 -2.03
CA TRP A 146 10.86 5.40 -2.96
C TRP A 146 10.49 4.39 -4.06
N GLU A 147 10.29 4.88 -5.28
CA GLU A 147 10.00 4.07 -6.47
C GLU A 147 11.30 3.76 -7.21
N ASP A 148 11.57 2.48 -7.42
CA ASP A 148 12.72 1.96 -8.14
C ASP A 148 12.32 0.66 -8.84
N SER A 149 11.97 0.75 -10.11
CA SER A 149 11.45 -0.37 -10.89
C SER A 149 12.47 -1.49 -11.11
N ASP A 150 13.78 -1.17 -11.07
CA ASP A 150 14.82 -2.17 -11.22
C ASP A 150 14.93 -2.98 -9.93
N LEU A 151 14.94 -2.30 -8.77
CA LEU A 151 14.97 -2.97 -7.48
C LEU A 151 13.69 -3.77 -7.21
N ASP A 152 12.52 -3.29 -7.66
CA ASP A 152 11.26 -4.04 -7.52
C ASP A 152 11.26 -5.35 -8.34
N ARG A 153 12.01 -5.43 -9.44
CA ARG A 153 12.21 -6.69 -10.18
C ARG A 153 13.16 -7.65 -9.46
N ASP A 154 14.06 -7.13 -8.66
CA ASP A 154 15.07 -7.90 -7.95
C ASP A 154 14.57 -8.42 -6.59
N ILE A 155 13.60 -7.74 -5.97
CA ILE A 155 12.92 -8.20 -4.76
C ILE A 155 11.64 -8.92 -5.19
N ARG A 156 11.60 -10.24 -5.04
CA ARG A 156 10.51 -11.09 -5.51
C ARG A 156 9.81 -11.80 -4.36
N ASP A 157 8.54 -12.17 -4.60
CA ASP A 157 7.77 -13.03 -3.71
C ASP A 157 8.32 -14.47 -3.78
N GLU A 158 8.45 -15.15 -2.64
CA GLU A 158 8.79 -16.59 -2.60
C GLU A 158 7.58 -17.50 -2.90
N GLY A 159 6.48 -16.94 -3.20
CA GLY A 159 5.22 -17.62 -3.42
C GLY A 159 4.09 -16.88 -2.73
N VAL A 160 2.89 -17.25 -3.08
CA VAL A 160 1.70 -16.56 -2.59
C VAL A 160 0.70 -17.55 -2.01
N GLU A 161 -0.10 -17.10 -1.05
CA GLU A 161 -1.14 -17.92 -0.42
C GLU A 161 -2.10 -18.50 -1.45
N GLU A 162 -2.66 -19.66 -1.17
CA GLU A 162 -3.59 -20.37 -2.08
C GLU A 162 -4.91 -19.61 -2.28
N SER A 163 -5.29 -18.76 -1.33
CA SER A 163 -6.53 -17.98 -1.36
C SER A 163 -6.26 -16.50 -1.19
N ALA A 164 -7.11 -15.68 -1.85
CA ALA A 164 -7.16 -14.26 -1.62
C ALA A 164 -7.99 -13.94 -0.36
N VAL A 165 -7.70 -12.79 0.25
CA VAL A 165 -8.42 -12.26 1.41
C VAL A 165 -8.72 -10.78 1.24
N TYR A 166 -9.70 -10.27 1.97
CA TYR A 166 -9.92 -8.82 2.05
C TYR A 166 -8.96 -8.20 3.09
N VAL A 167 -8.34 -7.09 2.71
CA VAL A 167 -7.48 -6.31 3.60
C VAL A 167 -8.32 -5.72 4.73
N HIS A 168 -7.94 -5.96 5.98
CA HIS A 168 -8.58 -5.29 7.11
C HIS A 168 -8.25 -3.78 7.09
N PRO A 169 -9.24 -2.85 7.23
CA PRO A 169 -10.65 -3.04 7.59
C PRO A 169 -11.63 -3.00 6.40
N TYR A 170 -11.23 -3.38 5.19
CA TYR A 170 -12.00 -3.22 3.94
C TYR A 170 -12.74 -4.49 3.47
N GLY A 171 -12.93 -5.47 4.33
CA GLY A 171 -13.63 -6.72 4.00
C GLY A 171 -15.10 -6.73 4.37
N GLY A 172 -15.46 -6.15 5.51
CA GLY A 172 -16.78 -6.35 6.12
C GLY A 172 -18.01 -5.88 5.32
N ALA A 173 -17.82 -4.97 4.36
CA ALA A 173 -18.90 -4.56 3.47
C ALA A 173 -19.23 -5.63 2.42
N MET A 174 -18.30 -6.50 2.09
CA MET A 174 -18.49 -7.53 1.05
C MET A 174 -19.42 -8.66 1.50
N ASP A 175 -19.47 -8.94 2.80
CA ASP A 175 -20.24 -10.06 3.39
C ASP A 175 -21.62 -9.64 3.91
N ARG A 176 -22.06 -8.41 3.63
CA ARG A 176 -23.39 -7.95 4.07
C ARG A 176 -24.50 -8.70 3.36
N GLU A 177 -25.37 -9.36 4.11
CA GLU A 177 -26.55 -10.08 3.60
C GLU A 177 -27.51 -9.15 2.83
N ALA A 178 -27.74 -7.94 3.36
CA ALA A 178 -28.61 -6.94 2.73
C ALA A 178 -28.21 -6.52 1.32
N THR A 179 -26.95 -6.70 0.94
CA THR A 179 -26.39 -6.35 -0.38
C THR A 179 -25.87 -7.58 -1.13
N ALA A 180 -26.21 -8.80 -0.71
CA ALA A 180 -25.71 -10.04 -1.30
C ALA A 180 -26.02 -10.18 -2.80
N GLY A 181 -27.18 -9.72 -3.24
CA GLY A 181 -27.64 -9.77 -4.63
C GLY A 181 -27.17 -8.61 -5.52
N GLN A 182 -26.40 -7.67 -4.99
CA GLN A 182 -25.91 -6.54 -5.80
C GLN A 182 -24.74 -6.97 -6.70
N PRO A 183 -24.69 -6.47 -7.95
CA PRO A 183 -23.56 -6.69 -8.85
C PRO A 183 -22.23 -6.25 -8.23
N LYS A 184 -21.20 -7.05 -8.48
CA LYS A 184 -19.81 -6.77 -8.04
C LYS A 184 -18.98 -6.27 -9.21
N VAL A 185 -18.41 -5.08 -9.05
CA VAL A 185 -17.45 -4.50 -10.01
C VAL A 185 -16.05 -4.64 -9.43
N TRP A 186 -15.20 -5.39 -10.11
CA TRP A 186 -13.80 -5.57 -9.73
C TRP A 186 -12.91 -4.63 -10.51
N ILE A 187 -12.05 -3.90 -9.81
CA ILE A 187 -11.12 -2.91 -10.37
C ILE A 187 -9.68 -3.33 -10.00
N PRO A 188 -9.06 -4.26 -10.75
CA PRO A 188 -7.67 -4.65 -10.54
C PRO A 188 -6.70 -3.61 -11.12
N LEU A 189 -5.74 -3.14 -10.32
CA LEU A 189 -4.62 -2.32 -10.78
C LEU A 189 -3.51 -3.29 -11.21
N LEU A 190 -3.27 -3.40 -12.52
CA LEU A 190 -2.39 -4.42 -13.07
C LEU A 190 -0.91 -4.08 -12.87
N GLY A 191 -0.14 -5.10 -12.51
CA GLY A 191 1.31 -5.09 -12.43
C GLY A 191 1.90 -6.37 -13.02
N GLU A 192 3.18 -6.35 -13.34
CA GLU A 192 3.90 -7.45 -13.98
C GLU A 192 3.99 -8.67 -13.05
N GLY A 193 3.87 -9.88 -13.61
CA GLY A 193 4.08 -11.15 -12.90
C GLY A 193 3.01 -11.52 -11.86
N GLN A 194 1.86 -10.84 -11.84
CA GLN A 194 0.83 -10.99 -10.80
C GLN A 194 -0.33 -11.94 -11.20
N ARG A 195 -0.11 -12.80 -12.20
CA ARG A 195 -1.15 -13.71 -12.71
C ARG A 195 -1.77 -14.62 -11.63
N PRO A 196 -0.97 -15.30 -10.76
CA PRO A 196 -1.55 -16.13 -9.70
C PRO A 196 -2.43 -15.33 -8.74
N GLN A 197 -2.03 -14.11 -8.41
CA GLN A 197 -2.79 -13.22 -7.53
C GLN A 197 -4.10 -12.80 -8.19
N LEU A 198 -4.08 -12.43 -9.48
CA LEU A 198 -5.27 -12.06 -10.25
C LEU A 198 -6.29 -13.21 -10.28
N GLU A 199 -5.85 -14.44 -10.56
CA GLU A 199 -6.73 -15.62 -10.62
C GLU A 199 -7.36 -15.92 -9.25
N ARG A 200 -6.60 -15.83 -8.15
CA ARG A 200 -7.10 -16.06 -6.79
C ARG A 200 -8.06 -14.98 -6.33
N ILE A 201 -7.76 -13.72 -6.67
CA ILE A 201 -8.67 -12.61 -6.33
C ILE A 201 -9.97 -12.72 -7.14
N HIS A 202 -9.89 -13.08 -8.42
CA HIS A 202 -11.08 -13.35 -9.23
C HIS A 202 -11.95 -14.44 -8.60
N ALA A 203 -11.35 -15.52 -8.11
CA ALA A 203 -12.08 -16.61 -7.44
C ALA A 203 -12.73 -16.16 -6.11
N LEU A 204 -12.11 -15.24 -5.35
CA LEU A 204 -12.71 -14.66 -4.15
C LEU A 204 -13.86 -13.70 -4.48
N VAL A 205 -13.67 -12.82 -5.46
CA VAL A 205 -14.60 -11.72 -5.75
C VAL A 205 -15.82 -12.23 -6.52
N VAL A 206 -15.62 -13.11 -7.50
CA VAL A 206 -16.66 -13.57 -8.45
C VAL A 206 -17.39 -12.33 -9.03
N PRO A 207 -16.69 -11.49 -9.81
CA PRO A 207 -17.23 -10.22 -10.29
C PRO A 207 -18.22 -10.39 -11.45
N ASP A 208 -19.21 -9.49 -11.52
CA ASP A 208 -20.10 -9.35 -12.67
C ASP A 208 -19.49 -8.46 -13.75
N GLU A 209 -18.68 -7.46 -13.32
CA GLU A 209 -17.97 -6.53 -14.20
C GLU A 209 -16.51 -6.38 -13.78
N ILE A 210 -15.62 -6.22 -14.77
CA ILE A 210 -14.18 -6.05 -14.52
C ILE A 210 -13.67 -4.80 -15.24
N CYS A 211 -12.99 -3.93 -14.48
CA CYS A 211 -12.42 -2.67 -14.97
C CYS A 211 -10.93 -2.60 -14.63
N PRO A 212 -10.05 -3.19 -15.47
CA PRO A 212 -8.61 -3.16 -15.21
C PRO A 212 -8.05 -1.75 -15.28
N VAL A 213 -7.15 -1.42 -14.35
CA VAL A 213 -6.38 -0.17 -14.36
C VAL A 213 -5.00 -0.45 -14.92
N LEU A 214 -4.62 0.30 -15.97
CA LEU A 214 -3.32 0.25 -16.62
C LEU A 214 -2.51 1.51 -16.30
N PRO A 215 -1.18 1.38 -16.02
CA PRO A 215 -0.30 2.53 -15.85
C PRO A 215 -0.07 3.23 -17.20
N SER A 216 -0.65 4.42 -17.35
CA SER A 216 -0.45 5.28 -18.52
C SER A 216 -0.82 6.73 -18.18
N PRO A 217 0.10 7.72 -18.34
CA PRO A 217 1.50 7.56 -18.77
C PRO A 217 2.36 6.83 -17.73
N ALA A 218 3.39 6.12 -18.20
CA ALA A 218 4.38 5.41 -17.39
C ALA A 218 5.81 5.79 -17.81
N LEU A 219 6.82 5.50 -16.95
CA LEU A 219 8.23 5.69 -17.30
C LEU A 219 8.62 4.90 -18.55
N ASN A 220 8.18 3.64 -18.63
CA ASN A 220 8.20 2.91 -19.89
C ASN A 220 6.88 3.17 -20.62
N PRO A 221 6.87 3.91 -21.74
CA PRO A 221 5.65 4.23 -22.45
C PRO A 221 4.84 3.02 -22.93
N ARG A 222 5.49 1.86 -23.09
CA ARG A 222 4.85 0.59 -23.50
C ARG A 222 4.38 -0.26 -22.32
N ARG A 223 4.50 0.21 -21.08
CA ARG A 223 4.19 -0.59 -19.89
C ARG A 223 2.74 -1.09 -19.90
N GLY A 224 1.79 -0.20 -20.19
CA GLY A 224 0.39 -0.57 -20.29
C GLY A 224 0.14 -1.64 -21.37
N ASP A 225 0.71 -1.45 -22.55
CA ASP A 225 0.59 -2.39 -23.67
C ASP A 225 1.22 -3.76 -23.31
N ASN A 226 2.40 -3.74 -22.68
CA ASN A 226 3.08 -4.97 -22.27
C ASN A 226 2.23 -5.77 -21.27
N LEU A 227 1.54 -5.11 -20.32
CA LEU A 227 0.62 -5.76 -19.40
C LEU A 227 -0.60 -6.36 -20.11
N VAL A 228 -1.15 -5.67 -21.10
CA VAL A 228 -2.23 -6.23 -21.94
C VAL A 228 -1.76 -7.47 -22.69
N VAL A 229 -0.54 -7.49 -23.21
CA VAL A 229 0.05 -8.65 -23.89
C VAL A 229 0.31 -9.79 -22.90
N GLU A 230 0.88 -9.50 -21.72
CA GLU A 230 1.17 -10.48 -20.67
C GLU A 230 -0.09 -11.21 -20.19
N TYR A 231 -1.20 -10.49 -20.07
CA TYR A 231 -2.47 -11.02 -19.54
C TYR A 231 -3.52 -11.25 -20.62
N HIS A 232 -3.17 -11.26 -21.91
CA HIS A 232 -4.11 -11.31 -23.02
C HIS A 232 -5.14 -12.43 -22.88
N ASP A 233 -4.69 -13.66 -22.74
CA ASP A 233 -5.54 -14.83 -22.59
C ASP A 233 -6.41 -14.78 -21.32
N LEU A 234 -5.85 -14.27 -20.21
CA LEU A 234 -6.60 -14.12 -18.98
C LEU A 234 -7.70 -13.05 -19.13
N LEU A 235 -7.35 -11.87 -19.63
CA LEU A 235 -8.27 -10.73 -19.69
C LEU A 235 -9.38 -10.95 -20.74
N PHE A 236 -9.04 -11.40 -21.93
CA PHE A 236 -10.00 -11.45 -23.05
C PHE A 236 -10.65 -12.82 -23.24
N ASP A 237 -9.89 -13.91 -23.11
CA ASP A 237 -10.44 -15.25 -23.38
C ASP A 237 -11.16 -15.83 -22.15
N ARG A 238 -10.60 -15.64 -20.94
CA ARG A 238 -11.14 -16.22 -19.72
C ARG A 238 -12.07 -15.27 -18.97
N LEU A 239 -11.63 -14.03 -18.70
CA LEU A 239 -12.38 -13.04 -17.92
C LEU A 239 -13.31 -12.19 -18.79
N ARG A 240 -13.16 -12.23 -20.12
CA ARG A 240 -13.99 -11.52 -21.12
C ARG A 240 -14.10 -10.02 -20.85
N VAL A 241 -12.98 -9.41 -20.44
CA VAL A 241 -12.93 -7.97 -20.18
C VAL A 241 -13.20 -7.20 -21.48
N GLU A 242 -14.14 -6.29 -21.45
CA GLU A 242 -14.41 -5.42 -22.60
C GLU A 242 -13.35 -4.33 -22.70
N PRO A 243 -12.80 -4.04 -23.90
CA PRO A 243 -11.76 -3.02 -24.07
C PRO A 243 -12.13 -1.62 -23.56
N ARG A 244 -13.42 -1.27 -23.58
CA ARG A 244 -13.92 0.01 -23.09
C ARG A 244 -13.87 0.16 -21.57
N ASN A 245 -13.68 -0.95 -20.83
CA ASN A 245 -13.64 -0.97 -19.37
C ASN A 245 -12.24 -0.66 -18.80
N PHE A 246 -11.23 -0.54 -19.66
CA PHE A 246 -9.89 -0.20 -19.19
C PHE A 246 -9.84 1.24 -18.67
N ILE A 247 -9.25 1.40 -17.50
CA ILE A 247 -8.98 2.69 -16.86
C ILE A 247 -7.48 2.97 -16.99
N TYR A 248 -7.11 4.16 -17.44
CA TYR A 248 -5.72 4.58 -17.57
C TYR A 248 -5.39 5.61 -16.49
N CYS A 249 -4.30 5.35 -15.75
CA CYS A 249 -3.83 6.22 -14.67
C CYS A 249 -2.32 6.41 -14.76
N SER A 250 -1.86 7.62 -14.50
CA SER A 250 -0.42 7.88 -14.43
C SER A 250 0.24 7.00 -13.36
N GLU A 251 1.31 6.32 -13.75
CA GLU A 251 2.10 5.47 -12.85
C GLU A 251 2.62 6.21 -11.62
N ARG A 252 2.91 7.50 -11.78
CA ARG A 252 3.59 8.35 -10.79
C ARG A 252 2.67 9.30 -10.04
N ASN A 253 1.36 9.24 -10.27
CA ASN A 253 0.40 10.15 -9.65
C ASN A 253 -0.75 9.40 -8.96
N PRO A 254 -0.64 9.11 -7.66
CA PRO A 254 -1.69 8.40 -6.92
C PRO A 254 -3.01 9.17 -6.87
N PHE A 255 -2.99 10.49 -6.92
CA PHE A 255 -4.20 11.31 -6.91
C PHE A 255 -4.94 11.28 -8.25
N GLU A 256 -4.23 11.03 -9.36
CA GLU A 256 -4.89 10.76 -10.64
C GLU A 256 -5.58 9.39 -10.60
N ALA A 257 -4.91 8.35 -10.11
CA ALA A 257 -5.52 7.04 -9.91
C ALA A 257 -6.77 7.14 -9.02
N TYR A 258 -6.68 7.87 -7.91
CA TYR A 258 -7.83 8.18 -7.05
C TYR A 258 -8.99 8.80 -7.85
N ARG A 259 -8.73 9.83 -8.66
CA ARG A 259 -9.79 10.52 -9.44
C ARG A 259 -10.42 9.61 -10.49
N GLN A 260 -9.60 8.86 -11.24
CA GLN A 260 -10.11 8.00 -12.31
C GLN A 260 -10.93 6.82 -11.77
N ILE A 261 -10.44 6.17 -10.72
CA ILE A 261 -11.17 5.07 -10.06
C ILE A 261 -12.47 5.60 -9.43
N THR A 262 -12.43 6.75 -8.75
CA THR A 262 -13.63 7.39 -8.19
C THR A 262 -14.67 7.69 -9.27
N ARG A 263 -14.23 8.18 -10.42
CA ARG A 263 -15.12 8.45 -11.57
C ARG A 263 -15.77 7.16 -12.07
N ALA A 264 -14.98 6.09 -12.23
CA ALA A 264 -15.49 4.79 -12.66
C ALA A 264 -16.53 4.23 -11.67
N ILE A 265 -16.23 4.23 -10.37
CA ILE A 265 -17.15 3.79 -9.31
C ILE A 265 -18.47 4.57 -9.37
N ARG A 266 -18.40 5.89 -9.48
CA ARG A 266 -19.61 6.73 -9.57
C ARG A 266 -20.41 6.44 -10.86
N GLY A 267 -19.75 6.20 -11.98
CA GLY A 267 -20.37 5.81 -13.24
C GLY A 267 -21.11 4.48 -13.12
N TYR A 268 -20.46 3.44 -12.63
CA TYR A 268 -21.06 2.11 -12.40
C TYR A 268 -22.21 2.17 -11.40
N ARG A 269 -22.04 2.88 -10.29
CA ARG A 269 -23.10 3.05 -9.30
C ARG A 269 -24.37 3.63 -9.91
N ASN A 270 -24.23 4.65 -10.76
CA ASN A 270 -25.37 5.26 -11.44
C ASN A 270 -26.01 4.29 -12.44
N SER A 271 -25.21 3.60 -13.24
CA SER A 271 -25.69 2.67 -14.26
C SER A 271 -26.35 1.42 -13.65
N LEU A 272 -25.83 0.94 -12.51
CA LEU A 272 -26.34 -0.25 -11.82
C LEU A 272 -27.38 0.06 -10.75
N SER A 273 -27.77 1.34 -10.57
CA SER A 273 -28.80 1.73 -9.58
C SER A 273 -30.14 1.01 -9.75
N PRO A 274 -30.64 0.70 -10.97
CA PRO A 274 -31.87 -0.08 -11.14
C PRO A 274 -31.78 -1.52 -10.60
N LEU A 275 -30.58 -2.05 -10.40
CA LEU A 275 -30.32 -3.38 -9.83
C LEU A 275 -30.16 -3.34 -8.29
N GLY A 276 -30.57 -2.26 -7.64
CA GLY A 276 -30.46 -2.09 -6.19
C GLY A 276 -29.09 -1.62 -5.70
N GLY A 277 -28.21 -1.18 -6.60
CA GLY A 277 -26.85 -0.71 -6.30
C GLY A 277 -25.76 -1.63 -6.81
N SER A 278 -24.55 -1.46 -6.29
CA SER A 278 -23.37 -2.25 -6.69
C SER A 278 -22.33 -2.27 -5.59
N LYS A 279 -21.54 -3.35 -5.52
CA LYS A 279 -20.36 -3.49 -4.67
C LYS A 279 -19.10 -3.31 -5.51
N PHE A 280 -18.07 -2.74 -4.91
CA PHE A 280 -16.79 -2.52 -5.59
C PHE A 280 -15.66 -3.24 -4.87
N VAL A 281 -14.78 -3.88 -5.63
CA VAL A 281 -13.58 -4.50 -5.09
C VAL A 281 -12.36 -3.95 -5.83
N LEU A 282 -11.41 -3.39 -5.09
CA LEU A 282 -10.13 -2.95 -5.60
C LEU A 282 -9.08 -4.01 -5.35
N SER A 283 -8.09 -4.12 -6.24
CA SER A 283 -6.92 -4.99 -6.04
C SER A 283 -5.66 -4.29 -6.50
N ALA A 284 -4.82 -3.94 -5.54
CA ALA A 284 -3.61 -3.15 -5.79
C ALA A 284 -2.44 -4.08 -6.11
N LEU A 285 -2.27 -4.46 -7.36
CA LEU A 285 -1.21 -5.37 -7.83
C LEU A 285 -0.10 -4.63 -8.60
N SER A 286 -0.18 -3.32 -8.72
CA SER A 286 0.77 -2.45 -9.41
C SER A 286 1.76 -1.78 -8.45
N SER A 287 2.34 -0.63 -8.84
CA SER A 287 3.27 0.14 -8.01
C SER A 287 2.66 0.58 -6.67
N LYS A 288 3.49 0.97 -5.72
CA LYS A 288 3.03 1.49 -4.42
C LYS A 288 2.23 2.77 -4.58
N LEU A 289 2.62 3.67 -5.50
CA LEU A 289 1.90 4.91 -5.76
C LEU A 289 0.47 4.64 -6.26
N LEU A 290 0.30 3.76 -7.24
CA LEU A 290 -1.04 3.38 -7.71
C LEU A 290 -1.85 2.69 -6.61
N SER A 291 -1.19 1.85 -5.80
CA SER A 291 -1.82 1.18 -4.65
C SER A 291 -2.33 2.15 -3.59
N VAL A 292 -1.60 3.25 -3.35
CA VAL A 292 -2.04 4.34 -2.46
C VAL A 292 -3.28 5.02 -3.04
N GLY A 293 -3.30 5.30 -4.34
CA GLY A 293 -4.49 5.87 -5.00
C GLY A 293 -5.75 5.02 -4.79
N ALA A 294 -5.64 3.70 -4.97
CA ALA A 294 -6.73 2.76 -4.72
C ALA A 294 -7.15 2.73 -3.24
N LEU A 295 -6.18 2.76 -2.32
CA LEU A 295 -6.46 2.82 -0.88
C LEU A 295 -7.24 4.08 -0.49
N LEU A 296 -6.85 5.25 -1.01
CA LEU A 296 -7.55 6.51 -0.73
C LEU A 296 -9.00 6.48 -1.22
N VAL A 297 -9.26 5.87 -2.39
CA VAL A 297 -10.64 5.63 -2.87
C VAL A 297 -11.42 4.78 -1.88
N ALA A 298 -10.86 3.65 -1.46
CA ALA A 298 -11.55 2.77 -0.52
C ALA A 298 -11.77 3.44 0.84
N TYR A 299 -10.82 4.27 1.27
CA TYR A 299 -10.93 5.02 2.52
C TYR A 299 -12.11 6.01 2.47
N ASP A 300 -12.19 6.84 1.45
CA ASP A 300 -13.26 7.84 1.31
C ASP A 300 -14.64 7.20 1.14
N PHE A 301 -14.73 6.17 0.29
CA PHE A 301 -16.02 5.51 0.08
C PHE A 301 -16.51 4.69 1.27
N LYS A 302 -15.60 4.25 2.16
CA LYS A 302 -15.98 3.57 3.39
C LYS A 302 -16.85 4.45 4.31
N ALA A 303 -16.69 5.76 4.25
CA ALA A 303 -17.54 6.72 4.97
C ALA A 303 -18.89 6.98 4.30
N THR A 304 -19.13 6.37 3.14
CA THR A 304 -20.36 6.52 2.35
C THR A 304 -21.22 5.25 2.39
N ASN A 305 -22.38 5.29 1.72
CA ASN A 305 -23.24 4.11 1.54
C ASN A 305 -22.81 3.23 0.34
N ILE A 306 -21.54 3.21 0.01
CA ILE A 306 -20.98 2.37 -1.06
C ILE A 306 -20.21 1.23 -0.42
N ASP A 307 -20.59 -0.01 -0.74
CA ASP A 307 -19.86 -1.19 -0.31
C ASP A 307 -18.58 -1.33 -1.16
N ILE A 308 -17.44 -1.11 -0.52
CA ILE A 308 -16.12 -1.19 -1.15
C ILE A 308 -15.19 -2.08 -0.33
N GLY A 309 -14.46 -2.95 -1.03
CA GLY A 309 -13.46 -3.85 -0.47
C GLY A 309 -12.09 -3.68 -1.15
N ILE A 310 -11.03 -4.09 -0.47
CA ILE A 310 -9.70 -4.27 -1.06
C ILE A 310 -9.34 -5.74 -0.94
N ALA A 311 -9.25 -6.45 -2.07
CA ALA A 311 -8.82 -7.84 -2.12
C ALA A 311 -7.31 -7.93 -2.39
N HIS A 312 -6.65 -8.85 -1.69
CA HIS A 312 -5.22 -9.06 -1.75
C HIS A 312 -4.89 -10.55 -1.58
N VAL A 313 -3.76 -10.97 -2.14
CA VAL A 313 -3.15 -12.27 -1.85
C VAL A 313 -1.84 -12.01 -1.13
N GLU A 314 -1.68 -12.59 0.07
CA GLU A 314 -0.44 -12.42 0.83
C GLU A 314 0.66 -13.31 0.24
N CYS A 315 1.90 -12.82 0.25
CA CYS A 315 3.08 -13.60 -0.09
C CYS A 315 3.66 -14.30 1.14
N HIS A 316 4.38 -15.42 0.93
CA HIS A 316 5.01 -16.16 2.00
C HIS A 316 6.23 -15.46 2.58
N GLY A 317 6.88 -14.64 1.78
CA GLY A 317 8.05 -13.86 2.12
C GLY A 317 8.67 -13.24 0.88
N TYR A 318 9.80 -12.57 1.05
CA TYR A 318 10.52 -11.91 -0.03
C TYR A 318 11.96 -12.42 -0.09
N TYR A 319 12.51 -12.53 -1.28
CA TYR A 319 13.91 -12.83 -1.50
C TYR A 319 14.54 -11.84 -2.47
N LEU A 320 15.86 -11.66 -2.34
CA LEU A 320 16.68 -10.92 -3.31
C LEU A 320 17.21 -11.86 -4.37
N ASN A 321 17.18 -11.45 -5.62
CA ASN A 321 17.80 -12.19 -6.70
C ASN A 321 19.34 -12.28 -6.45
N GLU A 322 19.95 -13.45 -6.67
CA GLU A 322 21.36 -13.73 -6.34
C GLU A 322 22.34 -12.75 -6.99
N THR A 323 22.05 -12.26 -8.20
CA THR A 323 22.87 -11.25 -8.88
C THR A 323 22.95 -9.90 -8.15
N VAL A 324 21.97 -9.59 -7.29
CA VAL A 324 21.90 -8.34 -6.53
C VAL A 324 22.66 -8.43 -5.20
N GLN A 325 22.83 -9.64 -4.66
CA GLN A 325 23.58 -9.84 -3.40
C GLN A 325 25.07 -9.51 -3.56
N GLU A 326 25.65 -9.76 -4.73
CA GLU A 326 27.08 -9.54 -5.01
C GLU A 326 27.38 -8.14 -5.50
N THR A 327 26.52 -7.57 -6.33
CA THR A 327 26.67 -6.22 -6.88
C THR A 327 25.56 -5.32 -6.32
N ARG A 328 25.83 -4.61 -5.21
CA ARG A 328 24.85 -3.66 -4.69
C ARG A 328 24.35 -2.71 -5.79
N PRO A 329 23.07 -2.75 -6.16
CA PRO A 329 22.54 -1.71 -6.98
C PRO A 329 22.58 -0.40 -6.18
N GLN A 330 23.14 0.63 -6.77
CA GLN A 330 22.82 1.98 -6.33
C GLN A 330 21.32 2.14 -6.55
N CYS A 331 20.57 2.39 -5.48
CA CYS A 331 19.13 2.72 -5.62
C CYS A 331 19.04 3.95 -6.52
N ARG A 332 18.53 3.76 -7.75
CA ARG A 332 18.44 4.81 -8.78
C ARG A 332 17.08 5.46 -8.81
N GLY A 333 16.18 5.02 -7.95
CA GLY A 333 14.81 5.48 -7.88
C GLY A 333 14.64 6.93 -7.45
N GLU A 334 13.40 7.33 -7.34
CA GLU A 334 12.98 8.67 -6.94
C GLU A 334 12.09 8.60 -5.70
N LEU A 335 12.28 9.56 -4.78
CA LEU A 335 11.43 9.72 -3.60
C LEU A 335 10.20 10.56 -3.95
N PHE A 336 9.04 10.00 -3.69
CA PHE A 336 7.76 10.70 -3.70
C PHE A 336 7.33 11.00 -2.26
N GLY A 337 7.06 12.27 -1.98
CA GLY A 337 6.43 12.72 -0.75
C GLY A 337 4.98 13.12 -1.02
N LEU A 338 4.04 12.48 -0.35
CA LEU A 338 2.61 12.74 -0.49
C LEU A 338 2.10 13.35 0.82
N TRP A 339 1.48 14.51 0.78
CA TRP A 339 0.81 15.10 1.93
C TRP A 339 -0.66 14.66 1.93
N LEU A 340 -1.02 13.80 2.87
CA LEU A 340 -2.35 13.16 2.90
C LEU A 340 -3.33 13.85 3.84
N ALA A 341 -2.87 14.46 4.91
CA ALA A 341 -3.69 15.21 5.86
C ALA A 341 -2.87 16.32 6.53
N GLY A 342 -3.51 17.40 6.96
CA GLY A 342 -2.88 18.52 7.61
C GLY A 342 -3.52 19.85 7.25
N GLU A 343 -2.91 20.93 7.70
CA GLU A 343 -3.34 22.29 7.43
C GLU A 343 -2.57 22.85 6.23
N TRP A 344 -3.30 23.19 5.17
CA TRP A 344 -2.75 23.98 4.08
C TRP A 344 -2.54 25.41 4.58
N ASP A 345 -1.33 25.90 4.54
CA ASP A 345 -1.04 27.28 4.87
C ASP A 345 -1.16 28.14 3.60
N ASP A 346 -2.29 28.83 3.44
CA ASP A 346 -2.56 29.75 2.31
C ASP A 346 -1.73 31.05 2.38
N ARG A 347 -0.61 31.07 3.13
CA ARG A 347 0.22 32.25 3.31
C ARG A 347 1.36 32.38 2.29
N ASP A 348 1.06 32.14 0.99
CA ASP A 348 1.94 32.56 -0.11
C ASP A 348 1.18 33.44 -1.12
#